data_011939b86d042f5c8c31099b7de1a89d
#
_entry.id   011939b86d042f5c8c31099b7de1a89d
#
_cell.length_a   1.000
_cell.length_b   1.000
_cell.length_c   1.000
_cell.angle_alpha   90.00
_cell.angle_beta   90.00
_cell.angle_gamma   90.00
#
_symmetry.space_group_name_H-M   'P 1'
#
loop_
_entity.id
_entity.type
_entity.pdbx_description
1 polymer ?
#
loop_
_entity_poly.entity_id
_entity_poly.type
_entity_poly.pdbx_seq_one_letter_code
_entity_poly.pdbx_strand_id
1 'polypeptide(L)'
;MTERIQEFLRNRRNEGRDTEPCLVVDLEVVRDNYQSFAKALPDSRVFYAVKANPAPEVLALLASMGSCFDTATVAEIEMALAAGATPDRISFGNTIKKERDIARAFALGIRLFAVDCAAEVEKVARAAPGAKVFCRILYDCAGAEWPLSRKFGCDPEMAVEVLDLAKRLGLEPCGISFHVGSQQRKVKAWDRALAMASQVFRDCAERGINLTMVNMGGGFPTKYLKDVPPVVTYGRSIFRALRKHFGNQIPETIIEPGRGMVGNAGVIESEVVLISKKSDEDEVRWVYLDIGKFGGLAETMDESIRYAIRTRHDGADMTPCVLAGPTCDSADVLYEKNPYPLPVTLEIGDKVLIEGTGAYTSTYSSVAFNGIPPLRTYHI
;
A
#
# COMPACT_ATOMS: atom_id res chain seq x y z
N MET A 1 8.83 -17.00 -1.35
CA MET A 1 8.94 -17.09 -2.83
C MET A 1 8.22 -18.34 -3.33
N THR A 2 7.41 -18.24 -4.41
CA THR A 2 6.70 -19.38 -5.00
C THR A 2 7.59 -20.19 -5.95
N GLU A 3 7.20 -21.45 -6.24
CA GLU A 3 7.90 -22.26 -7.23
C GLU A 3 7.85 -21.62 -8.64
N ARG A 4 6.74 -20.97 -8.99
CA ARG A 4 6.59 -20.25 -10.27
C ARG A 4 7.63 -19.15 -10.44
N ILE A 5 7.87 -18.34 -9.40
CA ILE A 5 8.92 -17.31 -9.42
C ILE A 5 10.31 -17.96 -9.56
N GLN A 6 10.58 -19.05 -8.83
CA GLN A 6 11.86 -19.76 -8.90
C GLN A 6 12.12 -20.31 -10.30
N GLU A 7 11.11 -20.90 -10.92
CA GLU A 7 11.20 -21.43 -12.29
C GLU A 7 11.42 -20.30 -13.30
N PHE A 8 10.67 -19.21 -13.20
CA PHE A 8 10.84 -18.05 -14.06
C PHE A 8 12.27 -17.47 -14.00
N LEU A 9 12.79 -17.27 -12.80
CA LEU A 9 14.14 -16.73 -12.60
C LEU A 9 15.23 -17.70 -13.09
N ARG A 10 15.03 -19.02 -12.92
CA ARG A 10 15.92 -20.05 -13.46
C ARG A 10 15.96 -20.02 -14.99
N ASN A 11 14.80 -19.93 -15.63
CA ASN A 11 14.71 -19.87 -17.08
C ASN A 11 15.37 -18.58 -17.62
N ARG A 12 15.15 -17.44 -16.95
CA ARG A 12 15.76 -16.16 -17.29
C ARG A 12 17.29 -16.24 -17.24
N ARG A 13 17.86 -16.91 -16.22
CA ARG A 13 19.30 -17.14 -16.10
C ARG A 13 19.84 -18.08 -17.19
N ASN A 14 19.14 -19.18 -17.46
CA ASN A 14 19.54 -20.12 -18.51
C ASN A 14 19.57 -19.47 -19.91
N GLU A 15 18.76 -18.43 -20.13
CA GLU A 15 18.71 -17.66 -21.37
C GLU A 15 19.67 -16.46 -21.39
N GLY A 16 20.48 -16.28 -20.35
CA GLY A 16 21.41 -15.14 -20.23
C GLY A 16 20.74 -13.77 -20.15
N ARG A 17 19.51 -13.70 -19.63
CA ARG A 17 18.71 -12.48 -19.53
C ARG A 17 18.69 -11.89 -18.10
N ASP A 18 19.57 -12.35 -17.24
CA ASP A 18 19.67 -11.95 -15.81
C ASP A 18 20.74 -10.85 -15.56
N THR A 19 21.04 -10.06 -16.57
CA THR A 19 22.07 -9.00 -16.52
C THR A 19 21.61 -7.72 -15.81
N GLU A 20 20.32 -7.57 -15.54
CA GLU A 20 19.72 -6.40 -14.90
C GLU A 20 18.78 -6.84 -13.79
N PRO A 21 18.60 -6.03 -12.72
CA PRO A 21 17.65 -6.35 -11.67
C PRO A 21 16.22 -6.40 -12.23
N CYS A 22 15.40 -7.25 -11.65
CA CYS A 22 14.00 -7.31 -12.04
C CYS A 22 13.07 -7.64 -10.86
N LEU A 23 11.85 -7.13 -10.94
CA LEU A 23 10.74 -7.52 -10.09
C LEU A 23 9.90 -8.58 -10.80
N VAL A 24 9.64 -9.70 -10.14
CA VAL A 24 8.70 -10.72 -10.60
C VAL A 24 7.51 -10.77 -9.66
N VAL A 25 6.30 -10.63 -10.20
CA VAL A 25 5.05 -10.65 -9.44
C VAL A 25 4.24 -11.89 -9.86
N ASP A 26 3.93 -12.75 -8.91
CA ASP A 26 3.09 -13.92 -9.12
C ASP A 26 1.60 -13.55 -8.92
N LEU A 27 0.85 -13.57 -10.02
CA LEU A 27 -0.56 -13.20 -10.04
C LEU A 27 -1.47 -14.18 -9.27
N GLU A 28 -1.07 -15.45 -9.14
CA GLU A 28 -1.85 -16.39 -8.34
C GLU A 28 -1.80 -16.03 -6.84
N VAL A 29 -0.66 -15.51 -6.35
CA VAL A 29 -0.58 -15.01 -4.97
C VAL A 29 -1.50 -13.79 -4.77
N VAL A 30 -1.60 -12.91 -5.76
CA VAL A 30 -2.53 -11.77 -5.72
C VAL A 30 -3.98 -12.27 -5.67
N ARG A 31 -4.32 -13.27 -6.47
CA ARG A 31 -5.64 -13.94 -6.48
C ARG A 31 -5.99 -14.50 -5.09
N ASP A 32 -5.08 -15.26 -4.51
CA ASP A 32 -5.27 -15.90 -3.20
C ASP A 32 -5.43 -14.87 -2.08
N ASN A 33 -4.65 -13.79 -2.13
CA ASN A 33 -4.77 -12.69 -1.19
C ASN A 33 -6.15 -12.02 -1.28
N TYR A 34 -6.62 -11.70 -2.47
CA TYR A 34 -7.97 -11.13 -2.66
C TYR A 34 -9.06 -12.04 -2.09
N GLN A 35 -9.01 -13.34 -2.41
CA GLN A 35 -9.96 -14.32 -1.88
C GLN A 35 -9.91 -14.41 -0.35
N SER A 36 -8.71 -14.30 0.22
CA SER A 36 -8.51 -14.30 1.68
C SER A 36 -9.17 -13.08 2.33
N PHE A 37 -9.08 -11.89 1.74
CA PHE A 37 -9.78 -10.69 2.21
C PHE A 37 -11.29 -10.83 2.07
N ALA A 38 -11.79 -11.23 0.91
CA ALA A 38 -13.21 -11.42 0.65
C ALA A 38 -13.83 -12.47 1.61
N LYS A 39 -13.11 -13.54 1.92
CA LYS A 39 -13.55 -14.57 2.88
C LYS A 39 -13.48 -14.08 4.33
N ALA A 40 -12.47 -13.29 4.70
CA ALA A 40 -12.29 -12.83 6.09
C ALA A 40 -13.27 -11.71 6.47
N LEU A 41 -13.72 -10.92 5.50
CA LEU A 41 -14.64 -9.79 5.67
C LEU A 41 -15.72 -9.84 4.56
N PRO A 42 -16.62 -10.84 4.58
CA PRO A 42 -17.56 -11.09 3.49
C PRO A 42 -18.59 -9.98 3.27
N ASP A 43 -18.88 -9.20 4.32
CA ASP A 43 -19.83 -8.08 4.28
C ASP A 43 -19.13 -6.74 3.96
N SER A 44 -17.82 -6.75 3.70
CA SER A 44 -17.06 -5.54 3.36
C SER A 44 -16.67 -5.54 1.89
N ARG A 45 -16.85 -4.40 1.24
CA ARG A 45 -16.32 -4.20 -0.12
C ARG A 45 -14.81 -4.00 -0.07
N VAL A 46 -14.09 -4.72 -0.90
CA VAL A 46 -12.62 -4.61 -1.01
C VAL A 46 -12.28 -3.59 -2.10
N PHE A 47 -11.75 -2.44 -1.70
CA PHE A 47 -11.23 -1.40 -2.58
C PHE A 47 -9.71 -1.54 -2.65
N TYR A 48 -9.20 -2.18 -3.68
CA TYR A 48 -7.76 -2.30 -3.86
C TYR A 48 -7.11 -0.93 -4.00
N ALA A 49 -6.11 -0.63 -3.15
CA ALA A 49 -5.36 0.62 -3.23
C ALA A 49 -4.38 0.57 -4.42
N VAL A 50 -4.77 1.19 -5.54
CA VAL A 50 -4.06 1.13 -6.83
C VAL A 50 -2.58 1.54 -6.71
N LYS A 51 -2.28 2.54 -5.90
CA LYS A 51 -0.91 3.03 -5.61
C LYS A 51 0.07 1.95 -5.16
N ALA A 52 -0.41 0.84 -4.60
CA ALA A 52 0.46 -0.23 -4.12
C ALA A 52 1.15 -0.97 -5.28
N ASN A 53 0.42 -1.27 -6.34
CA ASN A 53 0.93 -1.80 -7.60
C ASN A 53 -0.12 -1.57 -8.71
N PRO A 54 0.04 -0.58 -9.59
CA PRO A 54 -0.91 -0.22 -10.63
C PRO A 54 -0.71 -1.00 -11.94
N ALA A 55 0.06 -2.10 -11.93
CA ALA A 55 0.31 -2.87 -13.14
C ALA A 55 -1.01 -3.32 -13.80
N PRO A 56 -1.16 -3.17 -15.12
CA PRO A 56 -2.37 -3.53 -15.83
C PRO A 56 -2.82 -4.97 -15.57
N GLU A 57 -1.88 -5.92 -15.44
CA GLU A 57 -2.14 -7.33 -15.17
C GLU A 57 -2.75 -7.53 -13.78
N VAL A 58 -2.25 -6.83 -12.76
CA VAL A 58 -2.78 -6.86 -11.40
C VAL A 58 -4.20 -6.26 -11.37
N LEU A 59 -4.38 -5.10 -12.01
CA LEU A 59 -5.69 -4.43 -12.05
C LEU A 59 -6.72 -5.26 -12.81
N ALA A 60 -6.36 -5.83 -13.97
CA ALA A 60 -7.25 -6.67 -14.76
C ALA A 60 -7.67 -7.94 -14.00
N LEU A 61 -6.72 -8.60 -13.33
CA LEU A 61 -7.03 -9.75 -12.48
C LEU A 61 -8.05 -9.36 -11.40
N LEU A 62 -7.78 -8.32 -10.63
CA LEU A 62 -8.64 -7.89 -9.53
C LEU A 62 -10.00 -7.39 -10.02
N ALA A 63 -10.06 -6.68 -11.16
CA ALA A 63 -11.31 -6.25 -11.79
C ALA A 63 -12.18 -7.45 -12.17
N SER A 64 -11.59 -8.50 -12.76
CA SER A 64 -12.27 -9.74 -13.14
C SER A 64 -12.83 -10.52 -11.94
N MET A 65 -12.19 -10.38 -10.77
CA MET A 65 -12.62 -11.00 -9.52
C MET A 65 -13.69 -10.20 -8.76
N GLY A 66 -14.08 -9.03 -9.24
CA GLY A 66 -15.08 -8.19 -8.61
C GLY A 66 -14.55 -7.18 -7.59
N SER A 67 -13.22 -6.98 -7.49
CA SER A 67 -12.64 -5.94 -6.64
C SER A 67 -13.11 -4.56 -7.01
N CYS A 68 -13.28 -3.69 -6.01
CA CYS A 68 -13.35 -2.25 -6.19
C CYS A 68 -11.94 -1.66 -6.13
N PHE A 69 -11.80 -0.34 -6.40
CA PHE A 69 -10.51 0.33 -6.49
C PHE A 69 -10.52 1.67 -5.74
N ASP A 70 -9.56 1.84 -4.83
CA ASP A 70 -9.23 3.13 -4.24
C ASP A 70 -8.15 3.80 -5.09
N THR A 71 -8.45 4.98 -5.62
CA THR A 71 -7.60 5.71 -6.55
C THR A 71 -7.20 7.07 -5.98
N ALA A 72 -5.96 7.48 -6.21
CA ALA A 72 -5.40 8.74 -5.71
C ALA A 72 -5.34 9.84 -6.79
N THR A 73 -5.50 9.49 -8.07
CA THR A 73 -5.39 10.41 -9.22
C THR A 73 -6.36 10.00 -10.33
N VAL A 74 -6.59 10.93 -11.27
CA VAL A 74 -7.36 10.61 -12.50
C VAL A 74 -6.67 9.52 -13.31
N ALA A 75 -5.33 9.52 -13.36
CA ALA A 75 -4.60 8.46 -14.06
C ALA A 75 -4.90 7.07 -13.48
N GLU A 76 -4.93 6.91 -12.15
CA GLU A 76 -5.32 5.65 -11.53
C GLU A 76 -6.78 5.28 -11.78
N ILE A 77 -7.70 6.27 -11.83
CA ILE A 77 -9.09 6.04 -12.24
C ILE A 77 -9.16 5.48 -13.66
N GLU A 78 -8.45 6.10 -14.60
CA GLU A 78 -8.40 5.67 -15.99
C GLU A 78 -7.77 4.27 -16.15
N MET A 79 -6.72 3.96 -15.36
CA MET A 79 -6.15 2.60 -15.29
C MET A 79 -7.15 1.56 -14.79
N ALA A 80 -7.90 1.86 -13.73
CA ALA A 80 -8.92 0.94 -13.19
C ALA A 80 -10.08 0.72 -14.17
N LEU A 81 -10.53 1.77 -14.85
CA LEU A 81 -11.56 1.67 -15.90
C LEU A 81 -11.06 0.85 -17.09
N ALA A 82 -9.81 1.08 -17.54
CA ALA A 82 -9.19 0.31 -18.63
C ALA A 82 -9.02 -1.16 -18.27
N ALA A 83 -8.84 -1.49 -16.99
CA ALA A 83 -8.78 -2.86 -16.48
C ALA A 83 -10.16 -3.55 -16.38
N GLY A 84 -11.26 -2.84 -16.70
CA GLY A 84 -12.61 -3.39 -16.71
C GLY A 84 -13.44 -3.11 -15.45
N ALA A 85 -12.98 -2.23 -14.55
CA ALA A 85 -13.80 -1.78 -13.44
C ALA A 85 -14.90 -0.82 -13.93
N THR A 86 -16.09 -0.91 -13.33
CA THR A 86 -17.16 0.07 -13.57
C THR A 86 -17.01 1.26 -12.62
N PRO A 87 -17.50 2.48 -12.99
CA PRO A 87 -17.32 3.68 -12.18
C PRO A 87 -17.84 3.58 -10.73
N ASP A 88 -18.90 2.80 -10.49
CA ASP A 88 -19.48 2.54 -9.17
C ASP A 88 -18.59 1.67 -8.27
N ARG A 89 -17.55 1.07 -8.83
CA ARG A 89 -16.54 0.29 -8.13
C ARG A 89 -15.25 1.08 -7.86
N ILE A 90 -15.24 2.39 -8.11
CA ILE A 90 -14.06 3.25 -7.98
C ILE A 90 -14.35 4.40 -7.03
N SER A 91 -13.45 4.64 -6.07
CA SER A 91 -13.43 5.84 -5.24
C SER A 91 -12.27 6.75 -5.61
N PHE A 92 -12.45 8.07 -5.53
CA PHE A 92 -11.36 9.03 -5.54
C PHE A 92 -10.95 9.32 -4.09
N GLY A 93 -10.13 8.41 -3.54
CA GLY A 93 -9.82 8.35 -2.10
C GLY A 93 -8.75 9.33 -1.62
N ASN A 94 -8.11 10.10 -2.51
CA ASN A 94 -7.19 11.16 -2.10
C ASN A 94 -7.98 12.39 -1.61
N THR A 95 -7.68 12.89 -0.41
CA THR A 95 -8.36 14.06 0.16
C THR A 95 -7.90 15.38 -0.44
N ILE A 96 -6.83 15.39 -1.25
CA ILE A 96 -6.37 16.57 -2.01
C ILE A 96 -6.48 16.30 -3.51
N LYS A 97 -7.24 17.13 -4.22
CA LYS A 97 -7.48 16.97 -5.66
C LYS A 97 -7.49 18.33 -6.34
N LYS A 98 -7.00 18.41 -7.57
CA LYS A 98 -7.23 19.61 -8.39
C LYS A 98 -8.69 19.66 -8.82
N GLU A 99 -9.30 20.82 -8.84
CA GLU A 99 -10.71 20.97 -9.21
C GLU A 99 -11.02 20.41 -10.60
N ARG A 100 -10.12 20.63 -11.58
CA ARG A 100 -10.22 20.04 -12.92
C ARG A 100 -10.19 18.49 -12.90
N ASP A 101 -9.43 17.89 -11.96
CA ASP A 101 -9.33 16.43 -11.83
C ASP A 101 -10.61 15.85 -11.21
N ILE A 102 -11.24 16.59 -10.28
CA ILE A 102 -12.58 16.25 -9.75
C ILE A 102 -13.61 16.26 -10.88
N ALA A 103 -13.63 17.32 -11.69
CA ALA A 103 -14.53 17.43 -12.84
C ALA A 103 -14.34 16.29 -13.85
N ARG A 104 -13.08 15.95 -14.16
CA ARG A 104 -12.75 14.83 -15.05
C ARG A 104 -13.21 13.49 -14.47
N ALA A 105 -12.94 13.22 -13.20
CA ALA A 105 -13.40 12.00 -12.52
C ALA A 105 -14.94 11.90 -12.54
N PHE A 106 -15.62 12.99 -12.25
CA PHE A 106 -17.10 13.05 -12.31
C PHE A 106 -17.65 12.78 -13.70
N ALA A 107 -17.01 13.34 -14.74
CA ALA A 107 -17.35 13.07 -16.14
C ALA A 107 -17.11 11.61 -16.54
N LEU A 108 -16.12 10.93 -15.94
CA LEU A 108 -15.88 9.49 -16.10
C LEU A 108 -16.87 8.61 -15.31
N GLY A 109 -17.83 9.21 -14.59
CA GLY A 109 -18.86 8.50 -13.86
C GLY A 109 -18.52 8.23 -12.38
N ILE A 110 -17.39 8.69 -11.88
CA ILE A 110 -17.05 8.55 -10.46
C ILE A 110 -18.00 9.39 -9.61
N ARG A 111 -18.49 8.83 -8.52
CA ARG A 111 -19.46 9.48 -7.62
C ARG A 111 -19.04 9.48 -6.15
N LEU A 112 -17.95 8.79 -5.78
CA LEU A 112 -17.49 8.64 -4.40
C LEU A 112 -16.14 9.35 -4.21
N PHE A 113 -16.11 10.42 -3.38
CA PHE A 113 -14.95 11.29 -3.20
C PHE A 113 -14.58 11.43 -1.71
N ALA A 114 -13.29 11.30 -1.40
CA ALA A 114 -12.77 11.58 -0.07
C ALA A 114 -12.54 13.08 0.12
N VAL A 115 -12.85 13.58 1.32
CA VAL A 115 -12.58 14.95 1.76
C VAL A 115 -12.05 14.94 3.19
N ASP A 116 -11.38 16.01 3.62
CA ASP A 116 -10.96 16.20 5.02
C ASP A 116 -10.92 17.67 5.47
N CYS A 117 -11.43 18.57 4.64
CA CYS A 117 -11.54 20.01 4.98
C CYS A 117 -12.60 20.72 4.14
N ALA A 118 -13.04 21.90 4.60
CA ALA A 118 -14.05 22.72 3.96
C ALA A 118 -13.67 23.12 2.52
N ALA A 119 -12.42 23.52 2.29
CA ALA A 119 -11.96 23.96 0.97
C ALA A 119 -12.03 22.82 -0.07
N GLU A 120 -11.81 21.59 0.33
CA GLU A 120 -11.96 20.43 -0.56
C GLU A 120 -13.43 20.15 -0.88
N VAL A 121 -14.31 20.24 0.13
CA VAL A 121 -15.78 20.11 -0.06
C VAL A 121 -16.29 21.14 -1.07
N GLU A 122 -15.86 22.39 -0.98
CA GLU A 122 -16.24 23.45 -1.90
C GLU A 122 -15.82 23.15 -3.35
N LYS A 123 -14.60 22.62 -3.56
CA LYS A 123 -14.14 22.17 -4.88
C LYS A 123 -14.99 21.03 -5.42
N VAL A 124 -15.29 20.03 -4.58
CA VAL A 124 -16.12 18.90 -4.99
C VAL A 124 -17.54 19.37 -5.34
N ALA A 125 -18.11 20.27 -4.55
CA ALA A 125 -19.46 20.80 -4.83
C ALA A 125 -19.54 21.54 -6.17
N ARG A 126 -18.51 22.32 -6.54
CA ARG A 126 -18.46 22.99 -7.84
C ARG A 126 -18.22 22.05 -9.00
N ALA A 127 -17.32 21.08 -8.83
CA ALA A 127 -16.82 20.26 -9.94
C ALA A 127 -17.55 18.91 -10.10
N ALA A 128 -18.24 18.44 -9.05
CA ALA A 128 -18.99 17.18 -9.02
C ALA A 128 -20.30 17.33 -8.23
N PRO A 129 -21.25 18.15 -8.72
CA PRO A 129 -22.50 18.44 -7.99
C PRO A 129 -23.29 17.16 -7.73
N GLY A 130 -23.81 17.03 -6.49
CA GLY A 130 -24.56 15.84 -6.06
C GLY A 130 -23.71 14.59 -5.79
N ALA A 131 -22.37 14.69 -5.83
CA ALA A 131 -21.51 13.56 -5.55
C ALA A 131 -21.59 13.11 -4.09
N LYS A 132 -21.31 11.82 -3.86
CA LYS A 132 -21.13 11.22 -2.54
C LYS A 132 -19.79 11.61 -1.98
N VAL A 133 -19.77 12.06 -0.73
CA VAL A 133 -18.53 12.38 -0.03
C VAL A 133 -18.43 11.65 1.31
N PHE A 134 -17.22 11.19 1.62
CA PHE A 134 -16.88 10.67 2.93
C PHE A 134 -15.70 11.46 3.51
N CYS A 135 -15.74 11.71 4.82
CA CYS A 135 -14.71 12.49 5.48
C CYS A 135 -13.67 11.58 6.13
N ARG A 136 -12.39 11.86 5.86
CA ARG A 136 -11.29 11.15 6.50
C ARG A 136 -10.96 11.79 7.85
N ILE A 137 -10.98 10.97 8.92
CA ILE A 137 -10.57 11.41 10.25
C ILE A 137 -9.12 11.01 10.55
N LEU A 138 -8.46 11.83 11.38
CA LEU A 138 -7.13 11.56 11.90
C LEU A 138 -7.15 10.37 12.86
N TYR A 139 -6.11 9.54 12.77
CA TYR A 139 -5.84 8.46 13.70
C TYR A 139 -4.34 8.42 14.03
N ASP A 140 -3.98 8.09 15.27
CA ASP A 140 -2.58 8.18 15.73
C ASP A 140 -1.64 7.08 15.22
N CYS A 141 -2.12 6.15 14.44
CA CYS A 141 -1.37 5.06 13.79
C CYS A 141 -0.37 4.30 14.70
N ALA A 142 -0.59 4.32 16.03
CA ALA A 142 0.32 3.73 16.98
C ALA A 142 0.53 2.23 16.75
N GLY A 143 1.78 1.83 16.53
CA GLY A 143 2.20 0.44 16.30
C GLY A 143 2.23 0.00 14.85
N ALA A 144 2.05 0.90 13.90
CA ALA A 144 2.39 0.67 12.49
C ALA A 144 3.91 0.76 12.29
N GLU A 145 4.47 -0.05 11.40
CA GLU A 145 5.91 0.05 11.06
C GLU A 145 6.19 1.26 10.17
N TRP A 146 5.20 1.68 9.37
CA TRP A 146 5.21 2.94 8.64
C TRP A 146 4.05 3.81 9.13
N PRO A 147 4.28 4.63 10.19
CA PRO A 147 3.26 5.52 10.71
C PRO A 147 2.98 6.62 9.69
N LEU A 148 1.70 6.82 9.38
CA LEU A 148 1.29 7.90 8.51
C LEU A 148 1.38 9.23 9.29
N SER A 149 1.93 10.25 8.63
CA SER A 149 2.00 11.60 9.17
C SER A 149 0.61 12.23 9.29
N ARG A 150 0.53 13.39 9.96
CA ARG A 150 -0.68 14.22 10.03
C ARG A 150 -1.03 14.92 8.69
N LYS A 151 -0.54 14.39 7.58
CA LYS A 151 -0.77 14.96 6.23
C LYS A 151 -2.23 14.90 5.81
N PHE A 152 -2.96 13.87 6.22
CA PHE A 152 -4.33 13.61 5.81
C PHE A 152 -5.24 13.37 7.00
N GLY A 153 -6.51 13.77 6.81
CA GLY A 153 -7.57 13.63 7.79
C GLY A 153 -7.70 14.85 8.68
N CYS A 154 -8.87 15.02 9.26
CA CYS A 154 -9.18 16.05 10.22
C CYS A 154 -9.61 15.47 11.56
N ASP A 155 -9.74 16.32 12.57
CA ASP A 155 -10.28 15.95 13.87
C ASP A 155 -11.73 15.46 13.72
N PRO A 156 -12.21 14.50 14.55
CA PRO A 156 -13.59 14.01 14.52
C PRO A 156 -14.66 15.08 14.62
N GLU A 157 -14.46 16.09 15.45
CA GLU A 157 -15.42 17.22 15.58
C GLU A 157 -15.44 18.04 14.30
N MET A 158 -14.28 18.32 13.70
CA MET A 158 -14.18 19.01 12.41
C MET A 158 -14.82 18.19 11.28
N ALA A 159 -14.75 16.85 11.34
CA ALA A 159 -15.38 16.01 10.32
C ALA A 159 -16.91 16.20 10.26
N VAL A 160 -17.55 16.41 11.41
CA VAL A 160 -18.98 16.71 11.47
C VAL A 160 -19.30 18.03 10.75
N GLU A 161 -18.47 19.06 10.95
CA GLU A 161 -18.63 20.36 10.28
C GLU A 161 -18.39 20.27 8.77
N VAL A 162 -17.39 19.50 8.36
CA VAL A 162 -17.07 19.24 6.94
C VAL A 162 -18.24 18.54 6.24
N LEU A 163 -18.87 17.54 6.88
CA LEU A 163 -20.02 16.82 6.32
C LEU A 163 -21.30 17.67 6.33
N ASP A 164 -21.49 18.52 7.34
CA ASP A 164 -22.59 19.49 7.36
C ASP A 164 -22.46 20.52 6.22
N LEU A 165 -21.25 21.04 6.00
CA LEU A 165 -20.98 21.91 4.86
C LEU A 165 -21.27 21.20 3.53
N ALA A 166 -20.85 19.94 3.39
CA ALA A 166 -21.11 19.14 2.20
C ALA A 166 -22.62 19.04 1.91
N LYS A 167 -23.43 18.75 2.92
CA LYS A 167 -24.90 18.71 2.81
C LYS A 167 -25.47 20.07 2.39
N ARG A 168 -25.02 21.16 3.01
CA ARG A 168 -25.48 22.52 2.67
C ARG A 168 -25.12 22.92 1.24
N LEU A 169 -24.02 22.44 0.69
CA LEU A 169 -23.60 22.69 -0.68
C LEU A 169 -24.19 21.70 -1.70
N GLY A 170 -25.14 20.84 -1.29
CA GLY A 170 -25.86 19.93 -2.19
C GLY A 170 -25.11 18.66 -2.57
N LEU A 171 -24.05 18.31 -1.82
CA LEU A 171 -23.42 17.00 -1.90
C LEU A 171 -24.15 15.98 -1.03
N GLU A 172 -23.86 14.70 -1.21
CA GLU A 172 -24.38 13.60 -0.40
C GLU A 172 -23.32 13.12 0.62
N PRO A 173 -23.33 13.59 1.88
CA PRO A 173 -22.47 13.04 2.92
C PRO A 173 -22.85 11.59 3.19
N CYS A 174 -21.94 10.64 2.89
CA CYS A 174 -22.28 9.22 2.98
C CYS A 174 -21.46 8.47 4.05
N GLY A 175 -20.33 8.99 4.52
CA GLY A 175 -19.56 8.21 5.46
C GLY A 175 -18.32 8.85 6.04
N ILE A 176 -17.60 8.03 6.79
CA ILE A 176 -16.32 8.34 7.44
C ILE A 176 -15.27 7.35 6.97
N SER A 177 -14.04 7.83 6.79
CA SER A 177 -12.87 6.97 6.59
C SER A 177 -11.77 7.25 7.62
N PHE A 178 -10.92 6.26 7.84
CA PHE A 178 -9.71 6.38 8.62
C PHE A 178 -8.63 5.44 8.06
N HIS A 179 -7.39 5.61 8.52
CA HIS A 179 -6.30 4.69 8.19
C HIS A 179 -5.47 4.42 9.44
N VAL A 180 -5.23 3.16 9.76
CA VAL A 180 -4.53 2.74 10.99
C VAL A 180 -3.00 2.73 10.90
N GLY A 181 -2.44 3.22 9.79
CA GLY A 181 -1.01 3.16 9.47
C GLY A 181 -0.66 1.96 8.62
N SER A 182 0.38 2.11 7.77
CA SER A 182 0.83 1.02 6.88
C SER A 182 1.60 -0.03 7.68
N GLN A 183 1.52 -1.29 7.28
CA GLN A 183 2.15 -2.42 7.97
C GLN A 183 1.70 -2.52 9.45
N GLN A 184 0.39 -2.44 9.69
CA GLN A 184 -0.18 -2.48 11.03
C GLN A 184 -0.30 -3.92 11.54
N ARG A 185 0.58 -4.30 12.46
CA ARG A 185 0.60 -5.66 13.03
C ARG A 185 -0.35 -5.85 14.22
N LYS A 186 -0.85 -4.75 14.78
CA LYS A 186 -1.79 -4.80 15.93
C LYS A 186 -3.22 -4.92 15.44
N VAL A 187 -3.80 -6.10 15.49
CA VAL A 187 -5.18 -6.37 15.04
C VAL A 187 -6.24 -5.53 15.74
N LYS A 188 -5.95 -5.01 16.95
CA LYS A 188 -6.86 -4.14 17.73
C LYS A 188 -6.83 -2.67 17.29
N ALA A 189 -5.96 -2.26 16.34
CA ALA A 189 -5.89 -0.87 15.91
C ALA A 189 -7.22 -0.36 15.34
N TRP A 190 -7.96 -1.21 14.65
CA TRP A 190 -9.28 -0.87 14.10
C TRP A 190 -10.37 -0.65 15.16
N ASP A 191 -10.30 -1.28 16.35
CA ASP A 191 -11.30 -1.12 17.42
C ASP A 191 -11.40 0.34 17.88
N ARG A 192 -10.25 0.98 18.14
CA ARG A 192 -10.22 2.40 18.56
C ARG A 192 -10.66 3.34 17.43
N ALA A 193 -10.22 3.09 16.20
CA ALA A 193 -10.61 3.92 15.06
C ALA A 193 -12.11 3.81 14.76
N LEU A 194 -12.70 2.62 14.87
CA LEU A 194 -14.14 2.40 14.74
C LEU A 194 -14.95 3.05 15.88
N ALA A 195 -14.40 3.11 17.09
CA ALA A 195 -15.03 3.85 18.19
C ALA A 195 -15.14 5.35 17.85
N MET A 196 -14.07 5.94 17.32
CA MET A 196 -14.06 7.34 16.87
C MET A 196 -15.05 7.56 15.73
N ALA A 197 -15.02 6.70 14.70
CA ALA A 197 -15.95 6.78 13.58
C ALA A 197 -17.41 6.69 14.05
N SER A 198 -17.75 5.77 14.96
CA SER A 198 -19.12 5.62 15.46
C SER A 198 -19.60 6.84 16.24
N GLN A 199 -18.68 7.58 16.91
CA GLN A 199 -19.04 8.84 17.54
C GLN A 199 -19.42 9.88 16.50
N VAL A 200 -18.63 10.04 15.43
CA VAL A 200 -18.97 10.98 14.35
C VAL A 200 -20.30 10.64 13.69
N PHE A 201 -20.64 9.35 13.56
CA PHE A 201 -21.96 8.92 13.05
C PHE A 201 -23.10 9.44 13.94
N ARG A 202 -22.97 9.38 15.26
CA ARG A 202 -23.97 9.89 16.21
C ARG A 202 -24.09 11.41 16.13
N ASP A 203 -22.95 12.11 16.15
CA ASP A 203 -22.89 13.57 16.09
C ASP A 203 -23.47 14.12 14.76
N CYS A 204 -23.25 13.43 13.67
CA CYS A 204 -23.87 13.71 12.37
C CYS A 204 -25.39 13.47 12.40
N ALA A 205 -25.85 12.38 13.01
CA ALA A 205 -27.27 12.07 13.11
C ALA A 205 -28.03 13.13 13.91
N GLU A 206 -27.45 13.71 14.97
CA GLU A 206 -28.02 14.84 15.72
C GLU A 206 -28.22 16.09 14.86
N ARG A 207 -27.39 16.24 13.79
CA ARG A 207 -27.55 17.30 12.79
C ARG A 207 -28.39 16.89 11.57
N GLY A 208 -29.08 15.74 11.66
CA GLY A 208 -29.92 15.20 10.59
C GLY A 208 -29.12 14.72 9.37
N ILE A 209 -27.88 14.32 9.57
CA ILE A 209 -27.01 13.72 8.53
C ILE A 209 -26.91 12.22 8.80
N ASN A 210 -27.53 11.39 7.98
CA ASN A 210 -27.54 9.95 8.12
C ASN A 210 -26.40 9.34 7.30
N LEU A 211 -25.28 9.04 7.96
CA LEU A 211 -24.16 8.34 7.33
C LEU A 211 -24.49 6.86 7.15
N THR A 212 -24.12 6.30 6.02
CA THR A 212 -24.44 4.92 5.63
C THR A 212 -23.21 4.05 5.39
N MET A 213 -22.00 4.60 5.44
CA MET A 213 -20.77 3.91 5.08
C MET A 213 -19.62 4.22 6.04
N VAL A 214 -18.85 3.20 6.44
CA VAL A 214 -17.56 3.35 7.09
C VAL A 214 -16.45 2.70 6.26
N ASN A 215 -15.49 3.51 5.85
CA ASN A 215 -14.29 3.06 5.17
C ASN A 215 -13.17 2.90 6.19
N MET A 216 -12.80 1.65 6.45
CA MET A 216 -11.84 1.26 7.49
C MET A 216 -10.38 1.35 7.01
N GLY A 217 -10.18 1.87 5.80
CA GLY A 217 -8.87 2.09 5.21
C GLY A 217 -8.05 0.82 4.95
N GLY A 218 -6.77 1.05 4.73
CA GLY A 218 -5.78 0.01 4.55
C GLY A 218 -5.00 -0.31 5.83
N GLY A 219 -3.72 -0.60 5.65
CA GLY A 219 -2.80 -0.91 6.75
C GLY A 219 -2.56 -2.39 6.98
N PHE A 220 -3.30 -3.27 6.31
CA PHE A 220 -3.11 -4.72 6.39
C PHE A 220 -1.69 -5.10 5.98
N PRO A 221 -0.96 -5.83 6.83
CA PRO A 221 0.46 -6.08 6.63
C PRO A 221 0.73 -7.24 5.68
N THR A 222 1.95 -7.26 5.14
CA THR A 222 2.58 -8.46 4.57
C THR A 222 3.72 -8.95 5.46
N LYS A 223 4.13 -10.21 5.30
CA LYS A 223 5.26 -10.77 6.04
C LYS A 223 6.57 -10.29 5.42
N TYR A 224 7.42 -9.72 6.25
CA TYR A 224 8.84 -9.46 5.98
C TYR A 224 9.71 -10.35 6.88
N LEU A 225 10.59 -9.78 7.69
CA LEU A 225 11.39 -10.54 8.66
C LEU A 225 10.58 -11.06 9.86
N LYS A 226 9.49 -10.36 10.19
CA LYS A 226 8.62 -10.71 11.33
C LYS A 226 7.31 -11.30 10.84
N ASP A 227 6.81 -12.30 11.56
CA ASP A 227 5.49 -12.87 11.27
C ASP A 227 4.37 -11.85 11.48
N VAL A 228 3.34 -11.99 10.67
CA VAL A 228 2.11 -11.20 10.76
C VAL A 228 0.92 -12.10 10.98
N PRO A 229 -0.10 -11.65 11.74
CA PRO A 229 -1.33 -12.41 11.89
C PRO A 229 -1.99 -12.66 10.52
N PRO A 230 -2.62 -13.83 10.31
CA PRO A 230 -3.36 -14.09 9.08
C PRO A 230 -4.57 -13.15 8.95
N VAL A 231 -5.00 -12.87 7.72
CA VAL A 231 -6.09 -11.94 7.39
C VAL A 231 -7.38 -12.25 8.14
N VAL A 232 -7.70 -13.53 8.35
CA VAL A 232 -8.88 -13.96 9.12
C VAL A 232 -8.86 -13.45 10.56
N THR A 233 -7.68 -13.26 11.16
CA THR A 233 -7.56 -12.72 12.54
C THR A 233 -7.94 -11.24 12.57
N TYR A 234 -7.54 -10.48 11.55
CA TYR A 234 -7.98 -9.09 11.36
C TYR A 234 -9.50 -9.04 11.13
N GLY A 235 -10.01 -9.85 10.23
CA GLY A 235 -11.45 -9.92 9.94
C GLY A 235 -12.29 -10.18 11.19
N ARG A 236 -11.93 -11.16 12.02
CA ARG A 236 -12.60 -11.45 13.30
C ARG A 236 -12.52 -10.27 14.27
N SER A 237 -11.37 -9.59 14.37
CA SER A 237 -11.20 -8.45 15.26
C SER A 237 -12.03 -7.24 14.80
N ILE A 238 -12.02 -6.95 13.51
CA ILE A 238 -12.79 -5.87 12.89
C ILE A 238 -14.30 -6.12 13.04
N PHE A 239 -14.77 -7.32 12.72
CA PHE A 239 -16.18 -7.65 12.88
C PHE A 239 -16.66 -7.50 14.32
N ARG A 240 -15.85 -7.94 15.30
CA ARG A 240 -16.15 -7.77 16.73
C ARG A 240 -16.24 -6.28 17.11
N ALA A 241 -15.34 -5.46 16.59
CA ALA A 241 -15.32 -4.02 16.83
C ALA A 241 -16.54 -3.33 16.18
N LEU A 242 -16.90 -3.70 14.94
CA LEU A 242 -18.12 -3.20 14.29
C LEU A 242 -19.37 -3.51 15.12
N ARG A 243 -19.54 -4.74 15.58
CA ARG A 243 -20.66 -5.13 16.46
C ARG A 243 -20.66 -4.36 17.77
N LYS A 244 -19.47 -4.13 18.36
CA LYS A 244 -19.32 -3.38 19.61
C LYS A 244 -19.75 -1.92 19.48
N HIS A 245 -19.39 -1.25 18.40
CA HIS A 245 -19.56 0.20 18.25
C HIS A 245 -20.81 0.60 17.47
N PHE A 246 -21.31 -0.24 16.54
CA PHE A 246 -22.51 0.02 15.74
C PHE A 246 -23.70 -0.90 16.11
N GLY A 247 -23.50 -1.87 17.00
CA GLY A 247 -24.56 -2.80 17.40
C GLY A 247 -25.09 -3.65 16.22
N ASN A 248 -26.40 -3.62 16.01
CA ASN A 248 -27.06 -4.33 14.91
C ASN A 248 -27.22 -3.45 13.65
N GLN A 249 -26.86 -2.17 13.71
CA GLN A 249 -26.97 -1.21 12.60
C GLN A 249 -25.58 -0.94 12.01
N ILE A 250 -24.87 -2.01 11.63
CA ILE A 250 -23.56 -1.87 10.96
C ILE A 250 -23.78 -1.23 9.59
N PRO A 251 -23.12 -0.08 9.30
CA PRO A 251 -23.20 0.56 7.99
C PRO A 251 -22.53 -0.29 6.91
N GLU A 252 -22.66 0.09 5.64
CA GLU A 252 -21.82 -0.45 4.57
C GLU A 252 -20.34 -0.30 4.97
N THR A 253 -19.57 -1.37 4.81
CA THR A 253 -18.14 -1.36 5.19
C THR A 253 -17.24 -1.48 3.97
N ILE A 254 -16.17 -0.68 3.97
CA ILE A 254 -15.11 -0.69 2.95
C ILE A 254 -13.77 -0.96 3.64
N ILE A 255 -12.91 -1.73 2.99
CA ILE A 255 -11.49 -1.85 3.31
C ILE A 255 -10.64 -1.50 2.08
N GLU A 256 -9.45 -0.92 2.32
CA GLU A 256 -8.53 -0.46 1.26
C GLU A 256 -7.17 -1.18 1.33
N PRO A 257 -7.11 -2.52 1.21
CA PRO A 257 -5.85 -3.22 1.25
C PRO A 257 -5.01 -2.90 0.00
N GLY A 258 -3.77 -2.49 0.20
CA GLY A 258 -2.75 -2.35 -0.83
C GLY A 258 -1.64 -3.37 -0.61
N ARG A 259 -0.74 -3.10 0.34
CA ARG A 259 0.39 -3.98 0.71
C ARG A 259 -0.04 -5.42 0.98
N GLY A 260 -1.08 -5.63 1.78
CA GLY A 260 -1.58 -6.96 2.10
C GLY A 260 -2.12 -7.75 0.90
N MET A 261 -2.40 -7.07 -0.23
CA MET A 261 -2.88 -7.71 -1.47
C MET A 261 -1.74 -8.19 -2.36
N VAL A 262 -0.66 -7.41 -2.47
CA VAL A 262 0.37 -7.64 -3.49
C VAL A 262 1.77 -7.78 -2.93
N GLY A 263 2.02 -7.40 -1.68
CA GLY A 263 3.38 -7.33 -1.12
C GLY A 263 4.15 -8.65 -1.22
N ASN A 264 3.56 -9.75 -0.75
CA ASN A 264 4.18 -11.08 -0.77
C ASN A 264 4.14 -11.76 -2.15
N ALA A 265 3.48 -11.15 -3.14
CA ALA A 265 3.45 -11.65 -4.51
C ALA A 265 4.72 -11.31 -5.29
N GLY A 266 5.51 -10.33 -4.84
CA GLY A 266 6.68 -9.83 -5.55
C GLY A 266 8.01 -10.27 -4.94
N VAL A 267 8.97 -10.56 -5.83
CA VAL A 267 10.38 -10.80 -5.50
C VAL A 267 11.25 -10.01 -6.47
N ILE A 268 12.21 -9.25 -5.94
CA ILE A 268 13.25 -8.62 -6.74
C ILE A 268 14.47 -9.54 -6.77
N GLU A 269 14.96 -9.87 -7.97
CA GLU A 269 16.30 -10.43 -8.18
C GLU A 269 17.27 -9.29 -8.46
N SER A 270 18.39 -9.26 -7.74
CA SER A 270 19.44 -8.25 -7.82
C SER A 270 20.79 -8.92 -7.75
N GLU A 271 21.85 -8.27 -8.24
CA GLU A 271 23.22 -8.77 -8.23
C GLU A 271 24.07 -8.01 -7.23
N VAL A 272 25.01 -8.73 -6.60
CA VAL A 272 26.07 -8.14 -5.79
C VAL A 272 27.14 -7.56 -6.71
N VAL A 273 27.23 -6.23 -6.78
CA VAL A 273 28.17 -5.51 -7.65
C VAL A 273 29.56 -5.38 -7.01
N LEU A 274 29.58 -5.15 -5.68
CA LEU A 274 30.82 -4.96 -4.93
C LEU A 274 30.64 -5.38 -3.48
N ILE A 275 31.69 -5.93 -2.89
CA ILE A 275 31.81 -6.12 -1.44
C ILE A 275 33.10 -5.45 -0.98
N SER A 276 33.01 -4.57 0.02
CA SER A 276 34.17 -3.85 0.56
C SER A 276 34.06 -3.64 2.07
N LYS A 277 35.13 -3.17 2.65
CA LYS A 277 35.23 -2.58 4.00
C LYS A 277 35.66 -1.13 3.87
N LYS A 278 35.43 -0.31 4.87
CA LYS A 278 35.89 1.09 4.88
C LYS A 278 37.30 1.22 5.51
N SER A 279 37.66 0.26 6.36
CA SER A 279 39.02 0.08 6.88
C SER A 279 39.29 -1.40 7.09
N ASP A 280 40.58 -1.79 7.27
CA ASP A 280 40.93 -3.17 7.56
C ASP A 280 40.43 -3.63 8.94
N GLU A 281 40.19 -2.69 9.86
CA GLU A 281 39.70 -2.94 11.22
C GLU A 281 38.17 -3.07 11.29
N ASP A 282 37.42 -2.68 10.21
CA ASP A 282 35.97 -2.74 10.22
C ASP A 282 35.46 -4.18 10.23
N GLU A 283 34.57 -4.48 11.16
CA GLU A 283 33.84 -5.75 11.20
C GLU A 283 32.65 -5.77 10.22
N VAL A 284 32.09 -4.60 9.88
CA VAL A 284 30.92 -4.45 9.00
C VAL A 284 31.35 -4.38 7.55
N ARG A 285 30.79 -5.26 6.72
CA ARG A 285 30.99 -5.22 5.27
C ARG A 285 29.99 -4.29 4.60
N TRP A 286 30.40 -3.66 3.52
CA TRP A 286 29.53 -2.92 2.59
C TRP A 286 29.25 -3.81 1.38
N VAL A 287 27.97 -4.09 1.15
CA VAL A 287 27.52 -4.89 0.01
C VAL A 287 26.70 -3.99 -0.91
N TYR A 288 27.24 -3.76 -2.10
CA TYR A 288 26.63 -2.93 -3.12
C TYR A 288 25.82 -3.82 -4.07
N LEU A 289 24.55 -3.46 -4.26
CA LEU A 289 23.64 -4.14 -5.15
C LEU A 289 23.39 -3.29 -6.40
N ASP A 290 22.94 -3.91 -7.49
CA ASP A 290 22.49 -3.21 -8.70
C ASP A 290 21.09 -2.61 -8.57
N ILE A 291 20.49 -2.69 -7.37
CA ILE A 291 19.27 -1.99 -6.97
C ILE A 291 19.45 -1.33 -5.62
N GLY A 292 18.77 -0.20 -5.42
CA GLY A 292 18.84 0.54 -4.16
C GLY A 292 17.56 1.31 -3.86
N LYS A 293 17.70 2.27 -2.98
CA LYS A 293 16.61 3.12 -2.50
C LYS A 293 15.92 3.86 -3.67
N PHE A 294 16.69 4.36 -4.62
CA PHE A 294 16.16 5.11 -5.77
C PHE A 294 15.67 4.23 -6.91
N GLY A 295 16.05 2.94 -6.93
CA GLY A 295 15.66 1.98 -7.98
C GLY A 295 14.38 1.19 -7.67
N GLY A 296 13.79 1.37 -6.46
CA GLY A 296 12.57 0.64 -6.08
C GLY A 296 12.51 0.21 -4.61
N LEU A 297 13.56 0.45 -3.82
CA LEU A 297 13.57 0.12 -2.39
C LEU A 297 13.39 1.36 -1.49
N ALA A 298 12.59 2.34 -1.93
CA ALA A 298 12.40 3.60 -1.22
C ALA A 298 11.81 3.42 0.20
N GLU A 299 11.04 2.37 0.45
CA GLU A 299 10.50 2.08 1.78
C GLU A 299 11.56 1.62 2.81
N THR A 300 12.82 1.48 2.39
CA THR A 300 13.96 1.32 3.31
C THR A 300 14.41 2.64 3.95
N MET A 301 13.82 3.79 3.55
CA MET A 301 14.05 5.06 4.24
C MET A 301 13.77 4.90 5.74
N ASP A 302 14.68 5.47 6.56
CA ASP A 302 14.68 5.34 8.03
C ASP A 302 14.61 3.88 8.51
N GLU A 303 14.98 2.93 7.65
CA GLU A 303 14.90 1.48 7.89
C GLU A 303 13.50 0.97 8.25
N SER A 304 12.47 1.66 7.77
CA SER A 304 11.07 1.37 8.13
C SER A 304 10.63 -0.01 7.66
N ILE A 305 10.93 -0.36 6.40
CA ILE A 305 10.69 -1.72 5.89
C ILE A 305 12.03 -2.45 5.76
N ARG A 306 12.13 -3.58 6.44
CA ARG A 306 13.27 -4.48 6.35
C ARG A 306 12.85 -5.74 5.60
N TYR A 307 13.26 -5.81 4.35
CA TYR A 307 12.94 -6.94 3.46
C TYR A 307 13.68 -8.22 3.87
N ALA A 308 13.07 -9.37 3.61
CA ALA A 308 13.76 -10.65 3.70
C ALA A 308 14.63 -10.86 2.45
N ILE A 309 15.93 -11.06 2.64
CA ILE A 309 16.89 -11.28 1.56
C ILE A 309 17.35 -12.74 1.61
N ARG A 310 17.31 -13.40 0.46
CA ARG A 310 17.74 -14.78 0.25
C ARG A 310 18.92 -14.82 -0.70
N THR A 311 19.81 -15.75 -0.47
CA THR A 311 20.98 -16.00 -1.30
C THR A 311 21.16 -17.50 -1.54
N ARG A 312 22.02 -17.88 -2.48
CA ARG A 312 22.43 -19.29 -2.65
C ARG A 312 23.25 -19.83 -1.46
N HIS A 313 23.73 -18.93 -0.59
CA HIS A 313 24.54 -19.25 0.59
C HIS A 313 23.75 -19.28 1.90
N ASP A 314 22.41 -19.27 1.84
CA ASP A 314 21.58 -19.32 3.04
C ASP A 314 21.93 -20.57 3.88
N GLY A 315 22.17 -20.35 5.18
CA GLY A 315 22.61 -21.38 6.11
C GLY A 315 24.11 -21.36 6.44
N ALA A 316 24.91 -20.57 5.74
CA ALA A 316 26.31 -20.30 6.13
C ALA A 316 26.37 -19.30 7.32
N ASP A 317 27.56 -19.16 7.91
CA ASP A 317 27.82 -18.16 8.94
C ASP A 317 27.50 -16.75 8.42
N MET A 318 26.91 -15.93 9.29
CA MET A 318 26.44 -14.59 8.96
C MET A 318 27.38 -13.51 9.49
N THR A 319 27.50 -12.42 8.76
CA THR A 319 28.25 -11.22 9.18
C THR A 319 27.38 -9.96 8.97
N PRO A 320 27.51 -8.94 9.82
CA PRO A 320 26.77 -7.69 9.63
C PRO A 320 27.23 -6.98 8.36
N CYS A 321 26.27 -6.49 7.59
CA CYS A 321 26.50 -5.79 6.33
C CYS A 321 25.64 -4.51 6.24
N VAL A 322 26.22 -3.44 5.73
CA VAL A 322 25.49 -2.28 5.21
C VAL A 322 25.21 -2.55 3.74
N LEU A 323 23.97 -2.44 3.33
CA LEU A 323 23.58 -2.55 1.93
C LEU A 323 23.57 -1.18 1.27
N ALA A 324 24.02 -1.07 0.04
CA ALA A 324 24.02 0.16 -0.73
C ALA A 324 23.53 -0.11 -2.15
N GLY A 325 22.85 0.86 -2.73
CA GLY A 325 22.41 0.82 -4.12
C GLY A 325 23.50 1.28 -5.09
N PRO A 326 23.21 1.23 -6.41
CA PRO A 326 24.19 1.48 -7.46
C PRO A 326 24.40 2.95 -7.79
N THR A 327 23.59 3.86 -7.24
CA THR A 327 23.67 5.27 -7.60
C THR A 327 24.85 5.97 -6.94
N CYS A 328 25.32 7.06 -7.53
CA CYS A 328 26.40 7.85 -6.95
C CYS A 328 25.95 8.80 -5.83
N ASP A 329 24.70 8.72 -5.40
CA ASP A 329 24.19 9.48 -4.27
C ASP A 329 24.49 8.74 -2.96
N SER A 330 25.12 9.44 -2.01
CA SER A 330 25.46 8.90 -0.69
C SER A 330 24.23 8.50 0.16
N ALA A 331 23.03 8.98 -0.19
CA ALA A 331 21.77 8.58 0.45
C ALA A 331 21.25 7.22 0.00
N ASP A 332 21.85 6.62 -1.05
CA ASP A 332 21.44 5.29 -1.56
C ASP A 332 22.04 4.16 -0.71
N VAL A 333 21.81 4.24 0.60
CA VAL A 333 22.25 3.28 1.61
C VAL A 333 21.04 2.71 2.34
N LEU A 334 21.03 1.41 2.49
CA LEU A 334 20.00 0.63 3.16
C LEU A 334 20.59 0.08 4.48
N TYR A 335 19.84 0.02 5.54
CA TYR A 335 20.17 -0.68 6.80
C TYR A 335 21.54 -0.34 7.40
N GLU A 336 21.92 0.93 7.43
CA GLU A 336 23.19 1.39 8.01
C GLU A 336 23.14 1.46 9.54
N LYS A 337 22.01 1.95 10.09
CA LYS A 337 21.82 2.08 11.55
C LYS A 337 21.76 0.72 12.24
N ASN A 338 21.17 -0.25 11.56
CA ASN A 338 21.04 -1.64 12.00
C ASN A 338 21.51 -2.55 10.86
N PRO A 339 22.80 -2.89 10.79
CA PRO A 339 23.35 -3.69 9.72
C PRO A 339 22.60 -4.99 9.47
N TYR A 340 22.52 -5.40 8.23
CA TYR A 340 21.77 -6.58 7.79
C TYR A 340 22.69 -7.80 7.81
N PRO A 341 22.31 -8.93 8.46
CA PRO A 341 23.14 -10.13 8.43
C PRO A 341 23.07 -10.80 7.06
N LEU A 342 24.23 -10.97 6.41
CA LEU A 342 24.37 -11.73 5.17
C LEU A 342 25.47 -12.78 5.31
N PRO A 343 25.43 -13.87 4.50
CA PRO A 343 26.42 -14.93 4.54
C PRO A 343 27.86 -14.42 4.33
N VAL A 344 28.81 -14.92 5.10
CA VAL A 344 30.25 -14.57 4.94
C VAL A 344 30.80 -15.00 3.59
N THR A 345 30.20 -16.04 3.00
CA THR A 345 30.56 -16.62 1.71
C THR A 345 29.95 -15.92 0.51
N LEU A 346 29.20 -14.83 0.73
CA LEU A 346 28.62 -14.02 -0.35
C LEU A 346 29.74 -13.39 -1.17
N GLU A 347 29.67 -13.49 -2.51
CA GLU A 347 30.69 -13.03 -3.46
C GLU A 347 30.11 -12.02 -4.45
N ILE A 348 30.99 -11.25 -5.09
CA ILE A 348 30.65 -10.38 -6.22
C ILE A 348 30.10 -11.24 -7.37
N GLY A 349 29.02 -10.82 -7.99
CA GLY A 349 28.29 -11.55 -9.03
C GLY A 349 27.20 -12.49 -8.50
N ASP A 350 27.11 -12.67 -7.18
CA ASP A 350 26.01 -13.45 -6.61
C ASP A 350 24.67 -12.76 -6.79
N LYS A 351 23.64 -13.57 -7.04
CA LYS A 351 22.27 -13.08 -7.05
C LYS A 351 21.67 -13.13 -5.65
N VAL A 352 21.00 -12.04 -5.29
CA VAL A 352 20.19 -11.93 -4.08
C VAL A 352 18.73 -11.78 -4.44
N LEU A 353 17.86 -12.42 -3.67
CA LEU A 353 16.41 -12.38 -3.86
C LEU A 353 15.79 -11.61 -2.70
N ILE A 354 15.16 -10.49 -3.00
CA ILE A 354 14.52 -9.60 -2.03
C ILE A 354 13.03 -9.90 -2.06
N GLU A 355 12.54 -10.58 -1.02
CA GLU A 355 11.16 -11.04 -0.90
C GLU A 355 10.22 -9.94 -0.36
N GLY A 356 8.92 -10.03 -0.72
CA GLY A 356 7.91 -9.10 -0.21
C GLY A 356 7.87 -7.77 -0.96
N THR A 357 8.39 -7.71 -2.18
CA THR A 357 8.58 -6.49 -2.96
C THR A 357 7.47 -6.22 -3.98
N GLY A 358 6.31 -6.87 -3.87
CA GLY A 358 5.19 -6.65 -4.80
C GLY A 358 4.43 -5.33 -4.61
N ALA A 359 4.69 -4.61 -3.51
CA ALA A 359 4.02 -3.35 -3.19
C ALA A 359 5.03 -2.21 -2.99
N TYR A 360 4.72 -1.02 -3.53
CA TYR A 360 5.49 0.22 -3.34
C TYR A 360 6.97 0.09 -3.71
N THR A 361 7.26 -0.55 -4.83
CA THR A 361 8.62 -0.76 -5.36
C THR A 361 8.80 -0.10 -6.72
N SER A 362 8.38 -0.73 -7.83
CA SER A 362 8.54 -0.18 -9.18
C SER A 362 7.89 1.19 -9.37
N THR A 363 6.87 1.53 -8.60
CA THR A 363 6.17 2.81 -8.63
C THR A 363 6.76 3.86 -7.67
N TYR A 364 7.67 3.45 -6.81
CA TYR A 364 8.27 4.29 -5.77
C TYR A 364 9.77 4.48 -6.04
N SER A 365 10.08 4.82 -7.28
CA SER A 365 11.45 4.95 -7.77
C SER A 365 11.66 6.26 -8.53
N SER A 366 12.91 6.68 -8.61
CA SER A 366 13.33 7.79 -9.45
C SER A 366 13.26 7.42 -10.93
N VAL A 367 13.21 8.42 -11.79
CA VAL A 367 13.25 8.26 -13.24
C VAL A 367 14.58 8.77 -13.77
N ALA A 368 15.34 7.89 -14.44
CA ALA A 368 16.59 8.21 -15.12
C ALA A 368 17.69 8.84 -14.24
N PHE A 369 17.64 8.70 -12.91
CA PHE A 369 18.72 9.15 -12.04
C PHE A 369 19.98 8.32 -12.35
N ASN A 370 21.10 8.97 -12.57
CA ASN A 370 22.35 8.41 -13.14
C ASN A 370 22.17 7.64 -14.47
N GLY A 371 21.09 7.86 -15.20
CA GLY A 371 20.78 7.11 -16.42
C GLY A 371 20.28 5.68 -16.16
N ILE A 372 20.04 5.30 -14.89
CA ILE A 372 19.55 3.96 -14.55
C ILE A 372 18.09 3.84 -15.02
N PRO A 373 17.74 2.79 -15.79
CA PRO A 373 16.38 2.59 -16.27
C PRO A 373 15.44 2.19 -15.11
N PRO A 374 14.12 2.40 -15.27
CA PRO A 374 13.13 1.88 -14.33
C PRO A 374 13.26 0.36 -14.16
N LEU A 375 13.00 -0.12 -12.93
CA LEU A 375 13.02 -1.54 -12.59
C LEU A 375 12.11 -2.34 -13.52
N ARG A 376 12.69 -3.27 -14.27
CA ARG A 376 11.93 -4.17 -15.15
C ARG A 376 11.03 -5.07 -14.32
N THR A 377 9.74 -5.12 -14.68
CA THR A 377 8.75 -5.91 -13.95
C THR A 377 8.12 -6.97 -14.85
N TYR A 378 7.96 -8.17 -14.31
CA TYR A 378 7.30 -9.31 -14.95
C TYR A 378 6.12 -9.77 -14.09
N HIS A 379 5.00 -10.09 -14.75
CA HIS A 379 3.81 -10.66 -14.12
C HIS A 379 3.60 -12.07 -14.66
N ILE A 380 3.55 -13.07 -13.77
CA ILE A 380 3.48 -14.49 -14.14
C ILE A 380 2.26 -15.17 -13.53
#